data_0f670f0bfa196301ca0d6941bc701ca6
#
_entry.id   0f670f0bfa196301ca0d6941bc701ca6
#
_cell.length_a   1.000
_cell.length_b   1.000
_cell.length_c   1.000
_cell.angle_alpha   90.00
_cell.angle_beta   90.00
_cell.angle_gamma   90.00
#
_symmetry.space_group_name_H-M   'P 1'
#
loop_
_entity.id
_entity.type
_entity.pdbx_description
1 polymer ?
#
loop_
_entity_poly.entity_id
_entity_poly.type
_entity_poly.pdbx_seq_one_letter_code
_entity_poly.pdbx_strand_id
1 'polypeptide(L)'
;MNPLLTTKQETFRAGTDNLEFFRERLLKMNNGALMFCTRGEAIITIDLRKYHIVPNTHITLLPSSIISLTSASKDFLVDFFAYSETM
;
A
#
# COMPACT_ATOMS: atom_id res chain seq x y z
N MET A 1 -4.04 8.80 9.30
CA MET A 1 -5.05 8.47 8.29
C MET A 1 -4.46 7.51 7.27
N ASN A 2 -5.19 6.46 6.92
CA ASN A 2 -4.69 5.48 5.95
C ASN A 2 -4.70 6.10 4.54
N PRO A 3 -3.52 6.28 3.90
CA PRO A 3 -3.45 6.94 2.60
C PRO A 3 -4.05 6.12 1.45
N LEU A 4 -4.22 4.81 1.65
CA LEU A 4 -4.71 3.91 0.61
C LEU A 4 -6.22 3.70 0.64
N LEU A 5 -6.95 4.34 1.57
CA LEU A 5 -8.40 4.21 1.64
C LEU A 5 -9.08 5.33 0.88
N THR A 6 -10.12 4.99 0.13
CA THR A 6 -10.97 5.98 -0.51
C THR A 6 -12.10 6.37 0.43
N THR A 7 -12.64 7.58 0.27
CA THR A 7 -13.81 8.02 1.00
C THR A 7 -15.07 7.59 0.26
N LYS A 8 -16.24 7.80 0.91
CA LYS A 8 -17.52 7.49 0.27
C LYS A 8 -17.76 8.29 -1.01
N GLN A 9 -17.12 9.45 -1.13
CA GLN A 9 -17.31 10.35 -2.26
C GLN A 9 -16.26 10.19 -3.34
N GLU A 10 -15.23 9.37 -3.09
CA GLU A 10 -14.16 9.12 -4.04
C GLU A 10 -14.32 7.75 -4.68
N THR A 11 -14.14 7.67 -6.01
CA THR A 11 -14.08 6.39 -6.69
C THR A 11 -12.63 5.89 -6.78
N PHE A 12 -11.68 6.82 -6.70
CA PHE A 12 -10.26 6.47 -6.69
C PHE A 12 -9.47 7.55 -5.96
N ARG A 13 -8.24 7.19 -5.60
CA ARG A 13 -7.27 8.11 -5.01
C ARG A 13 -5.89 7.71 -5.50
N ALA A 14 -5.10 8.67 -5.94
CA ALA A 14 -3.74 8.41 -6.42
C ALA A 14 -2.76 9.36 -5.72
N GLY A 15 -1.52 8.92 -5.59
CA GLY A 15 -0.49 9.75 -4.96
C GLY A 15 0.80 8.99 -4.76
N THR A 16 1.66 9.57 -3.94
CA THR A 16 2.96 9.00 -3.56
C THR A 16 3.03 8.95 -2.05
N ASP A 17 3.55 7.86 -1.50
CA ASP A 17 3.61 7.68 -0.06
C ASP A 17 4.78 6.78 0.33
N ASN A 18 5.24 6.89 1.58
CA ASN A 18 6.27 6.02 2.13
C ASN A 18 5.70 4.89 2.98
N LEU A 19 4.39 4.79 3.07
CA LEU A 19 3.65 3.76 3.79
C LEU A 19 3.96 3.67 5.29
N GLU A 20 4.47 4.75 5.89
CA GLU A 20 4.79 4.76 7.32
C GLU A 20 3.56 4.54 8.20
N PHE A 21 2.37 4.90 7.71
CA PHE A 21 1.13 4.65 8.44
C PHE A 21 0.95 3.16 8.76
N PHE A 22 1.50 2.27 7.94
CA PHE A 22 1.36 0.83 8.10
C PHE A 22 2.46 0.18 8.93
N ARG A 23 3.43 0.97 9.43
CA ARG A 23 4.54 0.42 10.20
C ARG A 23 4.02 -0.20 11.49
N GLU A 24 4.38 -1.46 11.70
CA GLU A 24 4.01 -2.23 12.88
C GLU A 24 2.49 -2.29 13.14
N ARG A 25 1.69 -2.12 12.09
CA ARG A 25 0.23 -2.24 12.15
C ARG A 25 -0.25 -3.26 11.15
N LEU A 26 -1.22 -4.07 11.56
CA LEU A 26 -1.91 -4.96 10.65
C LEU A 26 -3.24 -4.30 10.32
N LEU A 27 -3.39 -3.84 9.10
CA LEU A 27 -4.60 -3.10 8.70
C LEU A 27 -5.26 -3.80 7.53
N LYS A 28 -6.57 -4.01 7.68
CA LYS A 28 -7.38 -4.61 6.63
C LYS A 28 -7.83 -3.52 5.66
N MET A 29 -7.63 -3.77 4.37
CA MET A 29 -8.06 -2.84 3.33
C MET A 29 -9.53 -3.02 3.04
N ASN A 30 -10.27 -1.90 2.92
CA ASN A 30 -11.67 -1.91 2.53
C ASN A 30 -11.85 -1.72 1.03
N ASN A 31 -10.79 -1.36 0.34
CA ASN A 31 -10.79 -1.13 -1.10
C ASN A 31 -9.51 -1.71 -1.68
N GLY A 32 -9.46 -1.82 -3.00
CA GLY A 32 -8.25 -2.28 -3.68
C GLY A 32 -7.26 -1.16 -3.88
N ALA A 33 -6.02 -1.53 -4.18
CA ALA A 33 -4.98 -0.57 -4.51
C ALA A 33 -3.91 -1.22 -5.39
N LEU A 34 -3.30 -0.39 -6.24
CA LEU A 34 -2.13 -0.76 -7.02
C LEU A 34 -0.98 0.11 -6.53
N MET A 35 0.18 -0.48 -6.32
CA MET A 35 1.36 0.26 -5.88
C MET A 35 2.54 -0.07 -6.77
N PHE A 36 3.42 0.91 -6.92
CA PHE A 36 4.63 0.77 -7.71
C PHE A 36 5.76 1.41 -6.94
N CYS A 37 6.79 0.62 -6.59
CA CYS A 37 7.94 1.16 -5.86
C CYS A 37 8.82 1.98 -6.80
N THR A 38 9.07 3.25 -6.44
CA THR A 38 9.87 4.15 -7.25
C THR A 38 11.28 4.33 -6.72
N ARG A 39 11.50 4.17 -5.41
CA ARG A 39 12.83 4.26 -4.82
C ARG A 39 12.89 3.53 -3.49
N GLY A 40 14.12 3.18 -3.09
CA GLY A 40 14.36 2.52 -1.83
C GLY A 40 13.91 1.08 -1.84
N GLU A 41 13.84 0.48 -0.65
CA GLU A 41 13.36 -0.89 -0.51
C GLU A 41 12.63 -1.05 0.81
N ALA A 42 11.80 -2.08 0.89
CA ALA A 42 11.02 -2.35 2.08
C ALA A 42 10.65 -3.82 2.16
N ILE A 43 10.26 -4.25 3.36
CA ILE A 43 9.63 -5.54 3.56
C ILE A 43 8.19 -5.26 3.98
N ILE A 44 7.25 -5.73 3.19
CA ILE A 44 5.82 -5.54 3.42
C ILE A 44 5.20 -6.91 3.64
N THR A 45 4.34 -7.00 4.64
CA THR A 45 3.57 -8.21 4.90
C THR A 45 2.17 -8.02 4.33
N ILE A 46 1.74 -8.95 3.47
CA ILE A 46 0.40 -8.94 2.88
C ILE A 46 -0.19 -10.33 3.12
N ASP A 47 -1.34 -10.36 3.80
CA ASP A 47 -2.03 -11.61 4.14
C ASP A 47 -1.08 -12.62 4.81
N LEU A 48 -0.27 -12.11 5.75
CA LEU A 48 0.68 -12.88 6.56
C LEU A 48 1.90 -13.38 5.79
N ARG A 49 2.11 -12.94 4.55
CA ARG A 49 3.29 -13.28 3.76
C ARG A 49 4.18 -12.05 3.61
N LYS A 50 5.49 -12.25 3.74
CA LYS A 50 6.46 -11.17 3.60
C LYS A 50 6.95 -11.08 2.17
N TYR A 51 7.03 -9.85 1.67
CA TYR A 51 7.52 -9.56 0.32
C TYR A 51 8.62 -8.51 0.41
N HIS A 52 9.72 -8.76 -0.28
CA HIS A 52 10.81 -7.79 -0.41
C HIS A 52 10.52 -6.89 -1.62
N ILE A 53 10.30 -5.63 -1.36
CA ILE A 53 9.90 -4.65 -2.36
C ILE A 53 11.11 -3.81 -2.75
N VAL A 54 11.40 -3.75 -4.03
CA VAL A 54 12.51 -2.99 -4.60
C VAL A 54 11.99 -2.10 -5.73
N PRO A 55 12.79 -1.13 -6.23
CA PRO A 55 12.32 -0.28 -7.33
C PRO A 55 11.82 -1.11 -8.50
N ASN A 56 10.73 -0.64 -9.11
CA ASN A 56 10.03 -1.28 -10.22
C ASN A 56 9.17 -2.49 -9.83
N THR A 57 9.01 -2.75 -8.53
CA THR A 57 8.09 -3.78 -8.07
C THR A 57 6.66 -3.24 -8.13
N HIS A 58 5.76 -4.03 -8.70
CA HIS A 58 4.32 -3.75 -8.73
C HIS A 58 3.63 -4.59 -7.69
N ILE A 59 2.72 -3.98 -6.93
CA ILE A 59 1.96 -4.67 -5.89
C ILE A 59 0.49 -4.41 -6.12
N THR A 60 -0.31 -5.47 -6.13
CA THR A 60 -1.76 -5.36 -6.19
C THR A 60 -2.33 -5.76 -4.85
N LEU A 61 -3.09 -4.85 -4.23
CA LEU A 61 -3.82 -5.13 -3.00
C LEU A 61 -5.29 -5.28 -3.34
N LEU A 62 -5.86 -6.42 -2.98
CA LEU A 62 -7.27 -6.69 -3.19
C LEU A 62 -8.06 -6.18 -1.98
N PRO A 63 -9.35 -5.87 -2.15
CA PRO A 63 -10.21 -5.58 -1.00
C PRO A 63 -10.13 -6.74 0.00
N SER A 64 -10.13 -6.42 1.27
CA SER A 64 -9.97 -7.35 2.39
C SER A 64 -8.55 -7.86 2.64
N SER A 65 -7.56 -7.43 1.86
CA SER A 65 -6.16 -7.75 2.14
C SER A 65 -5.72 -7.10 3.45
N ILE A 66 -4.87 -7.79 4.19
CA ILE A 66 -4.28 -7.27 5.43
C ILE A 66 -2.84 -6.88 5.11
N ILE A 67 -2.48 -5.64 5.38
CA ILE A 67 -1.16 -5.10 5.03
C ILE A 67 -0.46 -4.54 6.25
N SER A 68 0.86 -4.71 6.30
CA SER A 68 1.71 -4.12 7.33
C SER A 68 3.07 -3.80 6.72
N LEU A 69 3.69 -2.71 7.17
CA LEU A 69 5.07 -2.39 6.82
C LEU A 69 5.98 -2.92 7.92
N THR A 70 6.86 -3.85 7.56
CA THR A 70 7.78 -4.46 8.52
C THR A 70 9.06 -3.63 8.65
N SER A 71 9.63 -3.23 7.53
CA SER A 71 10.82 -2.37 7.50
C SER A 71 10.90 -1.65 6.17
N ALA A 72 11.63 -0.53 6.15
CA ALA A 72 11.80 0.25 4.93
C ALA A 72 13.08 1.07 5.03
N SER A 73 13.73 1.30 3.89
CA SER A 73 14.84 2.25 3.82
C SER A 73 14.28 3.67 3.97
N LYS A 74 15.17 4.61 4.29
CA LYS A 74 14.77 6.01 4.53
C LYS A 74 14.16 6.67 3.30
N ASP A 75 14.57 6.24 2.12
CA ASP A 75 14.14 6.83 0.86
C ASP A 75 13.01 6.03 0.19
N PHE A 76 12.44 5.04 0.88
CA PHE A 76 11.38 4.20 0.31
C PHE A 76 10.16 5.03 -0.07
N LEU A 77 9.76 4.94 -1.34
CA LEU A 77 8.56 5.60 -1.86
C LEU A 77 7.85 4.71 -2.86
N VAL A 78 6.54 4.76 -2.83
CA VAL A 78 5.69 4.09 -3.80
C VAL A 78 4.71 5.10 -4.39
N ASP A 79 4.41 4.93 -5.67
CA ASP A 79 3.26 5.56 -6.28
C ASP A 79 2.09 4.60 -6.11
N PHE A 80 0.92 5.11 -5.82
CA PHE A 80 -0.23 4.24 -5.60
C PHE A 80 -1.47 4.78 -6.31
N PHE A 81 -2.38 3.86 -6.59
CA PHE A 81 -3.71 4.13 -7.10
C PHE A 81 -4.68 3.26 -6.31
N ALA A 82 -5.48 3.88 -5.46
CA ALA A 82 -6.48 3.19 -4.67
C ALA A 82 -7.85 3.40 -5.31
N TYR A 83 -8.66 2.35 -5.37
CA TYR A 83 -9.96 2.42 -6.02
C TYR A 83 -11.01 1.75 -5.15
N SER A 84 -12.26 2.22 -5.27
CA SER A 84 -13.35 1.65 -4.50
C SER A 84 -13.88 0.38 -5.15
N GLU A 85 -14.52 -0.47 -4.33
CA GLU A 85 -15.11 -1.71 -4.83
C GLU A 85 -16.27 -1.47 -5.81
N THR A 86 -16.86 -0.29 -5.74
CA THR A 86 -18.01 0.05 -6.59
C THR A 86 -17.61 0.59 -7.95
N MET A 87 -16.35 0.76 -8.18
CA MET A 87 -15.84 1.29 -9.43
C MET A 87 -15.87 0.26 -10.56
#